data_e4d3eaebd31edb0a68a12336494457d1
#
_entry.id   e4d3eaebd31edb0a68a12336494457d1
#
_cell.length_a   1.000
_cell.length_b   1.000
_cell.length_c   1.000
_cell.angle_alpha   90.00
_cell.angle_beta   90.00
_cell.angle_gamma   90.00
#
_symmetry.space_group_name_H-M   'P 1'
#
loop_
_entity.id
_entity.type
_entity.pdbx_description
1 polymer ?
#
loop_
_entity_poly.entity_id
_entity_poly.type
_entity_poly.pdbx_seq_one_letter_code
_entity_poly.pdbx_strand_id
1 'polypeptide(L)'
;MTWQRCGSSVRQGLLVLSLILLLPTCAATRADDLYRAETAVTGQGEPNRLLGFATCLEDVLIKVSGAAKLAGDSRLEPAKSHAADFVTAFDYHDQMSGKAKRDEQGTRDRPYDLIVDFDRPKIDKLLGGLGLKPWLSHRPTLGIVVTMVPGPRSFFVRAEGKESELQRASLYNAASRRGMRIALPDEAALGRADLDAAALMSAPNGMLMPLVVAQGAEVVLAGRLAWNDDDLGWVTDWRLDVDGRSHRWRLRGVNFDEAFRRGIGVAAQVLSGNGDPD
;
A
#
# COMPACT_ATOMS: atom_id res chain seq x y z
N MET A 1 -61.69 -13.72 -64.59
CA MET A 1 -62.53 -14.53 -63.68
C MET A 1 -61.58 -15.27 -62.74
N THR A 2 -61.88 -15.32 -61.51
CA THR A 2 -61.27 -15.97 -60.39
C THR A 2 -60.30 -15.09 -59.60
N TRP A 3 -60.79 -14.70 -58.44
CA TRP A 3 -60.16 -14.06 -57.32
C TRP A 3 -59.32 -15.04 -56.52
N GLN A 4 -58.11 -14.67 -56.10
CA GLN A 4 -57.44 -15.33 -54.99
C GLN A 4 -56.98 -14.27 -53.95
N ARG A 5 -57.51 -14.43 -52.76
CA ARG A 5 -57.17 -13.63 -51.58
C ARG A 5 -55.84 -14.09 -51.01
N CYS A 6 -54.94 -13.13 -50.80
CA CYS A 6 -53.70 -13.35 -50.06
C CYS A 6 -53.93 -12.93 -48.60
N GLY A 7 -53.85 -13.88 -47.67
CA GLY A 7 -53.95 -13.61 -46.23
C GLY A 7 -52.60 -13.23 -45.66
N SER A 8 -52.57 -12.11 -44.98
CA SER A 8 -51.38 -11.64 -44.20
C SER A 8 -51.42 -12.22 -42.80
N SER A 9 -50.45 -13.04 -42.47
CA SER A 9 -50.21 -13.52 -41.09
C SER A 9 -49.26 -12.57 -40.39
N VAL A 10 -49.79 -11.84 -39.42
CA VAL A 10 -48.98 -11.02 -38.46
C VAL A 10 -48.36 -11.97 -37.43
N ARG A 11 -47.03 -12.09 -37.49
CA ARG A 11 -46.24 -12.73 -36.39
C ARG A 11 -45.89 -11.69 -35.35
N GLN A 12 -46.54 -11.76 -34.20
CA GLN A 12 -46.16 -11.05 -32.99
C GLN A 12 -44.87 -11.66 -32.44
N GLY A 13 -43.75 -10.95 -32.53
CA GLY A 13 -42.49 -11.26 -31.88
C GLY A 13 -42.51 -10.74 -30.45
N LEU A 14 -42.51 -11.65 -29.47
CA LEU A 14 -42.30 -11.33 -28.06
C LEU A 14 -40.84 -10.95 -27.82
N LEU A 15 -40.55 -9.68 -27.57
CA LEU A 15 -39.27 -9.21 -27.08
C LEU A 15 -39.19 -9.47 -25.59
N VAL A 16 -38.44 -10.50 -25.19
CA VAL A 16 -38.06 -10.74 -23.81
C VAL A 16 -36.90 -9.84 -23.47
N LEU A 17 -37.18 -8.77 -22.74
CA LEU A 17 -36.16 -7.84 -22.21
C LEU A 17 -35.53 -8.48 -20.97
N SER A 18 -34.37 -9.16 -21.12
CA SER A 18 -33.57 -9.66 -20.01
C SER A 18 -32.85 -8.51 -19.32
N LEU A 19 -33.37 -8.10 -18.18
CA LEU A 19 -32.76 -7.14 -17.28
C LEU A 19 -31.63 -7.85 -16.52
N ILE A 20 -30.37 -7.69 -16.97
CA ILE A 20 -29.19 -8.17 -16.26
C ILE A 20 -28.94 -7.24 -15.08
N LEU A 21 -29.26 -7.72 -13.87
CA LEU A 21 -28.90 -7.06 -12.61
C LEU A 21 -27.40 -7.17 -12.40
N LEU A 22 -26.63 -6.13 -12.75
CA LEU A 22 -25.24 -5.99 -12.35
C LEU A 22 -25.18 -5.71 -10.84
N LEU A 23 -24.93 -6.73 -10.04
CA LEU A 23 -24.63 -6.58 -8.63
C LEU A 23 -23.18 -6.08 -8.49
N PRO A 24 -22.93 -5.01 -7.71
CA PRO A 24 -21.57 -4.57 -7.42
C PRO A 24 -20.93 -5.51 -6.40
N THR A 25 -20.13 -6.47 -6.85
CA THR A 25 -19.40 -7.44 -6.00
C THR A 25 -18.03 -6.94 -5.51
N CYS A 26 -17.75 -5.64 -5.57
CA CYS A 26 -16.40 -5.12 -5.37
C CYS A 26 -16.05 -4.64 -3.94
N ALA A 27 -17.00 -4.67 -2.98
CA ALA A 27 -16.73 -4.12 -1.64
C ALA A 27 -16.24 -5.15 -0.61
N ALA A 28 -16.57 -6.41 -0.76
CA ALA A 28 -16.24 -7.44 0.24
C ALA A 28 -14.75 -7.85 0.24
N THR A 29 -14.14 -7.98 -0.92
CA THR A 29 -12.73 -8.39 -1.07
C THR A 29 -11.74 -7.43 -0.43
N ARG A 30 -12.05 -6.14 -0.34
CA ARG A 30 -11.14 -5.12 0.17
C ARG A 30 -11.06 -5.05 1.69
N ALA A 31 -12.16 -5.35 2.37
CA ALA A 31 -12.17 -5.40 3.84
C ALA A 31 -11.42 -6.64 4.36
N ASP A 32 -11.43 -7.75 3.64
CA ASP A 32 -10.69 -8.97 3.98
C ASP A 32 -9.17 -8.77 3.89
N ASP A 33 -8.71 -8.00 2.91
CA ASP A 33 -7.29 -7.72 2.67
C ASP A 33 -6.64 -6.87 3.79
N LEU A 34 -7.43 -6.09 4.55
CA LEU A 34 -6.90 -5.31 5.68
C LEU A 34 -6.44 -6.18 6.85
N TYR A 35 -7.06 -7.33 7.08
CA TYR A 35 -6.74 -8.24 8.18
C TYR A 35 -5.77 -9.37 7.78
N ARG A 36 -5.13 -9.23 6.63
CA ARG A 36 -4.08 -10.11 6.12
C ARG A 36 -2.75 -9.37 6.08
N ALA A 37 -1.66 -10.03 6.48
CA ALA A 37 -0.29 -9.53 6.33
C ALA A 37 0.63 -10.63 5.83
N GLU A 38 1.79 -10.22 5.32
CA GLU A 38 2.84 -11.15 4.92
C GLU A 38 4.20 -10.67 5.41
N THR A 39 5.08 -11.63 5.70
CA THR A 39 6.48 -11.36 6.05
C THR A 39 7.37 -12.48 5.57
N ALA A 40 8.63 -12.14 5.24
CA ALA A 40 9.62 -13.14 4.90
C ALA A 40 10.07 -13.89 6.16
N VAL A 41 10.12 -15.22 6.07
CA VAL A 41 10.65 -16.09 7.12
C VAL A 41 11.66 -17.07 6.52
N THR A 42 12.60 -17.55 7.33
CA THR A 42 13.57 -18.56 6.93
C THR A 42 13.08 -19.94 7.33
N GLY A 43 12.75 -20.78 6.35
CA GLY A 43 12.14 -22.09 6.59
C GLY A 43 10.69 -22.02 7.07
N GLN A 44 10.09 -23.19 7.30
CA GLN A 44 8.69 -23.34 7.73
C GLN A 44 8.56 -23.84 9.18
N GLY A 45 9.68 -23.84 9.92
CA GLY A 45 9.72 -24.29 11.31
C GLY A 45 8.87 -23.41 12.23
N GLU A 46 8.32 -24.03 13.30
CA GLU A 46 7.45 -23.35 14.24
C GLU A 46 8.07 -22.09 14.88
N PRO A 47 9.34 -22.08 15.32
CA PRO A 47 9.94 -20.88 15.90
C PRO A 47 9.91 -19.68 14.94
N ASN A 48 10.29 -19.90 13.68
CA ASN A 48 10.29 -18.85 12.65
C ASN A 48 8.87 -18.41 12.28
N ARG A 49 7.91 -19.33 12.29
CA ARG A 49 6.48 -19.04 12.08
C ARG A 49 5.92 -18.14 13.19
N LEU A 50 6.22 -18.43 14.45
CA LEU A 50 5.76 -17.61 15.58
C LEU A 50 6.34 -16.19 15.54
N LEU A 51 7.60 -16.03 15.17
CA LEU A 51 8.21 -14.72 14.93
C LEU A 51 7.53 -14.00 13.77
N GLY A 52 7.19 -14.73 12.69
CA GLY A 52 6.44 -14.21 11.57
C GLY A 52 5.03 -13.75 11.95
N PHE A 53 4.33 -14.52 12.78
CA PHE A 53 3.01 -14.12 13.29
C PHE A 53 3.08 -12.83 14.11
N ALA A 54 4.08 -12.68 14.98
CA ALA A 54 4.28 -11.48 15.76
C ALA A 54 4.54 -10.24 14.87
N THR A 55 5.35 -10.40 13.84
CA THR A 55 5.62 -9.33 12.85
C THR A 55 4.37 -8.97 12.07
N CYS A 56 3.64 -9.97 11.57
CA CYS A 56 2.39 -9.76 10.83
C CYS A 56 1.29 -9.14 11.70
N LEU A 57 1.22 -9.49 12.99
CA LEU A 57 0.26 -8.90 13.92
C LEU A 57 0.47 -7.38 14.05
N GLU A 58 1.72 -6.93 14.25
CA GLU A 58 2.05 -5.50 14.29
C GLU A 58 1.68 -4.81 12.98
N ASP A 59 2.04 -5.39 11.83
CA ASP A 59 1.71 -4.84 10.51
C ASP A 59 0.19 -4.75 10.28
N VAL A 60 -0.58 -5.75 10.70
CA VAL A 60 -2.06 -5.73 10.58
C VAL A 60 -2.67 -4.66 11.48
N LEU A 61 -2.21 -4.50 12.72
CA LEU A 61 -2.71 -3.46 13.62
C LEU A 61 -2.48 -2.06 13.04
N ILE A 62 -1.27 -1.81 12.49
CA ILE A 62 -0.96 -0.57 11.79
C ILE A 62 -1.82 -0.41 10.53
N LYS A 63 -1.95 -1.46 9.72
CA LYS A 63 -2.73 -1.46 8.49
C LYS A 63 -4.21 -1.18 8.74
N VAL A 64 -4.81 -1.86 9.71
CA VAL A 64 -6.24 -1.73 10.03
C VAL A 64 -6.54 -0.37 10.63
N SER A 65 -5.72 0.13 11.55
CA SER A 65 -5.95 1.42 12.21
C SER A 65 -5.46 2.62 11.41
N GLY A 66 -4.44 2.45 10.55
CA GLY A 66 -3.69 3.55 9.95
C GLY A 66 -2.64 4.18 10.90
N ALA A 67 -2.53 3.74 12.15
CA ALA A 67 -1.68 4.34 13.17
C ALA A 67 -0.22 3.88 13.06
N ALA A 68 0.61 4.56 12.29
CA ALA A 68 2.03 4.24 12.11
C ALA A 68 2.83 4.25 13.42
N LYS A 69 2.39 5.03 14.41
CA LYS A 69 2.99 5.09 15.76
C LYS A 69 2.96 3.78 16.54
N LEU A 70 2.21 2.78 16.10
CA LEU A 70 2.23 1.44 16.67
C LEU A 70 3.52 0.66 16.34
N ALA A 71 4.29 1.09 15.35
CA ALA A 71 5.53 0.41 14.99
C ALA A 71 6.53 0.45 16.15
N GLY A 72 6.86 -0.72 16.69
CA GLY A 72 7.76 -0.85 17.85
C GLY A 72 7.15 -0.40 19.19
N ASP A 73 5.84 -0.21 19.27
CA ASP A 73 5.17 0.14 20.54
C ASP A 73 5.25 -1.03 21.53
N SER A 74 5.86 -0.80 22.69
CA SER A 74 6.03 -1.82 23.74
C SER A 74 4.70 -2.38 24.28
N ARG A 75 3.60 -1.64 24.16
CA ARG A 75 2.26 -2.11 24.54
C ARG A 75 1.77 -3.29 23.69
N LEU A 76 2.40 -3.53 22.52
CA LEU A 76 2.10 -4.67 21.65
C LEU A 76 2.80 -5.96 22.09
N GLU A 77 3.85 -5.91 22.90
CA GLU A 77 4.65 -7.10 23.26
C GLU A 77 3.84 -8.24 23.89
N PRO A 78 2.87 -8.00 24.80
CA PRO A 78 2.01 -9.07 25.31
C PRO A 78 1.17 -9.75 24.22
N ALA A 79 0.65 -9.00 23.25
CA ALA A 79 -0.11 -9.55 22.13
C ALA A 79 0.80 -10.28 21.12
N LYS A 80 1.99 -9.73 20.85
CA LYS A 80 3.00 -10.33 19.95
C LYS A 80 3.51 -11.66 20.45
N SER A 81 3.71 -11.83 21.77
CA SER A 81 4.11 -13.10 22.36
C SER A 81 3.04 -14.20 22.26
N HIS A 82 1.79 -13.84 22.02
CA HIS A 82 0.65 -14.73 21.82
C HIS A 82 -0.02 -14.50 20.44
N ALA A 83 0.76 -14.08 19.43
CA ALA A 83 0.24 -13.70 18.11
C ALA A 83 -0.56 -14.83 17.44
N ALA A 84 -0.23 -16.09 17.71
CA ALA A 84 -0.94 -17.25 17.20
C ALA A 84 -2.43 -17.28 17.59
N ASP A 85 -2.79 -16.71 18.74
CA ASP A 85 -4.19 -16.66 19.21
C ASP A 85 -5.09 -15.78 18.34
N PHE A 86 -4.49 -14.88 17.55
CA PHE A 86 -5.17 -13.97 16.64
C PHE A 86 -5.26 -14.51 15.23
N VAL A 87 -4.53 -15.60 14.88
CA VAL A 87 -4.45 -16.15 13.53
C VAL A 87 -5.63 -17.06 13.25
N THR A 88 -6.27 -16.91 12.09
CA THR A 88 -7.32 -17.80 11.58
C THR A 88 -6.82 -18.76 10.52
N ALA A 89 -5.87 -18.31 9.69
CA ALA A 89 -5.22 -19.11 8.67
C ALA A 89 -3.83 -18.56 8.35
N PHE A 90 -2.98 -19.42 7.81
CA PHE A 90 -1.68 -19.00 7.25
C PHE A 90 -1.29 -19.91 6.10
N ASP A 91 -0.43 -19.37 5.21
CA ASP A 91 0.13 -20.11 4.08
C ASP A 91 1.59 -19.66 3.84
N TYR A 92 2.32 -20.43 3.03
CA TYR A 92 3.69 -20.14 2.67
C TYR A 92 3.86 -20.11 1.15
N HIS A 93 4.41 -19.02 0.66
CA HIS A 93 4.88 -18.92 -0.71
C HIS A 93 6.41 -19.08 -0.76
N ASP A 94 6.91 -20.10 -1.49
CA ASP A 94 8.35 -20.34 -1.65
C ASP A 94 8.96 -19.31 -2.61
N GLN A 95 9.76 -18.37 -2.11
CA GLN A 95 10.44 -17.33 -2.91
C GLN A 95 11.45 -17.95 -3.91
N MET A 96 11.86 -19.18 -3.69
CA MET A 96 12.78 -19.92 -4.57
C MET A 96 12.07 -21.05 -5.34
N SER A 97 10.76 -20.95 -5.55
CA SER A 97 10.00 -21.93 -6.33
C SER A 97 10.65 -22.17 -7.70
N GLY A 98 10.80 -23.43 -8.09
CA GLY A 98 11.49 -23.82 -9.34
C GLY A 98 13.03 -23.92 -9.26
N LYS A 99 13.67 -23.48 -8.17
CA LYS A 99 15.11 -23.65 -7.95
C LYS A 99 15.41 -24.95 -7.17
N ALA A 100 16.58 -25.55 -7.39
CA ALA A 100 16.98 -26.79 -6.70
C ALA A 100 16.96 -26.59 -5.16
N LYS A 101 16.42 -27.59 -4.44
CA LYS A 101 16.35 -27.58 -2.97
C LYS A 101 17.68 -27.94 -2.29
N ARG A 102 18.64 -28.42 -3.03
CA ARG A 102 19.94 -28.91 -2.53
C ARG A 102 21.06 -28.28 -3.34
N ASP A 103 22.05 -27.73 -2.67
CA ASP A 103 23.33 -27.35 -3.25
C ASP A 103 24.45 -28.33 -2.78
N GLU A 104 25.68 -28.09 -3.24
CA GLU A 104 26.84 -28.91 -2.86
C GLU A 104 27.19 -28.86 -1.37
N GLN A 105 26.66 -27.86 -0.65
CA GLN A 105 26.88 -27.62 0.79
C GLN A 105 25.76 -28.19 1.67
N GLY A 106 24.74 -28.82 1.09
CA GLY A 106 23.63 -29.46 1.79
C GLY A 106 22.30 -28.73 1.64
N THR A 107 21.32 -29.06 2.49
CA THR A 107 20.01 -28.44 2.49
C THR A 107 20.05 -27.22 3.39
N ARG A 108 19.80 -26.03 2.85
CA ARG A 108 19.63 -24.79 3.62
C ARG A 108 18.15 -24.48 3.77
N ASP A 109 17.82 -23.85 4.89
CA ASP A 109 16.49 -23.24 5.06
C ASP A 109 16.28 -22.19 3.99
N ARG A 110 15.13 -22.27 3.31
CA ARG A 110 14.77 -21.39 2.19
C ARG A 110 13.95 -20.22 2.69
N PRO A 111 14.02 -19.05 2.02
CA PRO A 111 13.14 -17.95 2.30
C PRO A 111 11.72 -18.26 1.80
N TYR A 112 10.73 -17.99 2.64
CA TYR A 112 9.31 -18.07 2.34
C TYR A 112 8.63 -16.75 2.69
N ASP A 113 7.64 -16.38 1.90
CA ASP A 113 6.67 -15.39 2.33
C ASP A 113 5.62 -16.12 3.16
N LEU A 114 5.55 -15.79 4.44
CA LEU A 114 4.51 -16.26 5.35
C LEU A 114 3.33 -15.28 5.25
N ILE A 115 2.21 -15.76 4.71
CA ILE A 115 0.95 -15.03 4.57
C ILE A 115 0.06 -15.43 5.73
N VAL A 116 -0.49 -14.44 6.46
CA VAL A 116 -1.25 -14.67 7.69
C VAL A 116 -2.59 -13.92 7.63
N ASP A 117 -3.68 -14.64 7.87
CA ASP A 117 -5.01 -14.09 8.06
C ASP A 117 -5.35 -14.00 9.54
N PHE A 118 -5.89 -12.87 9.97
CA PHE A 118 -6.20 -12.60 11.38
C PHE A 118 -7.71 -12.53 11.65
N ASP A 119 -8.08 -12.92 12.86
CA ASP A 119 -9.44 -12.83 13.40
C ASP A 119 -9.82 -11.35 13.61
N ARG A 120 -10.75 -10.85 12.80
CA ARG A 120 -11.17 -9.43 12.82
C ARG A 120 -11.67 -8.99 14.17
N PRO A 121 -12.63 -9.68 14.82
CA PRO A 121 -13.10 -9.32 16.16
C PRO A 121 -11.98 -9.19 17.18
N LYS A 122 -10.98 -10.09 17.14
CA LYS A 122 -9.85 -10.03 18.09
C LYS A 122 -8.92 -8.85 17.81
N ILE A 123 -8.62 -8.57 16.52
CA ILE A 123 -7.83 -7.40 16.11
C ILE A 123 -8.54 -6.10 16.51
N ASP A 124 -9.84 -5.97 16.23
CA ASP A 124 -10.62 -4.78 16.55
C ASP A 124 -10.70 -4.55 18.07
N LYS A 125 -10.85 -5.64 18.85
CA LYS A 125 -10.81 -5.58 20.31
C LYS A 125 -9.45 -5.14 20.84
N LEU A 126 -8.36 -5.66 20.25
CA LEU A 126 -6.99 -5.26 20.64
C LEU A 126 -6.75 -3.78 20.33
N LEU A 127 -7.15 -3.29 19.15
CA LEU A 127 -7.07 -1.86 18.81
C LEU A 127 -7.86 -1.01 19.80
N GLY A 128 -9.07 -1.43 20.16
CA GLY A 128 -9.89 -0.75 21.20
C GLY A 128 -9.18 -0.64 22.54
N GLY A 129 -8.48 -1.70 22.98
CA GLY A 129 -7.64 -1.69 24.18
C GLY A 129 -6.45 -0.73 24.12
N LEU A 130 -5.96 -0.41 22.91
CA LEU A 130 -4.92 0.58 22.66
C LEU A 130 -5.45 2.01 22.48
N GLY A 131 -6.77 2.21 22.58
CA GLY A 131 -7.43 3.50 22.35
C GLY A 131 -7.57 3.86 20.88
N LEU A 132 -7.47 2.88 19.98
CA LEU A 132 -7.56 3.04 18.54
C LEU A 132 -8.83 2.40 17.99
N LYS A 133 -9.17 2.75 16.74
CA LYS A 133 -10.32 2.19 16.02
C LYS A 133 -9.87 1.69 14.64
N PRO A 134 -10.52 0.65 14.08
CA PRO A 134 -10.34 0.27 12.70
C PRO A 134 -10.71 1.43 11.75
N TRP A 135 -9.82 1.74 10.83
CA TRP A 135 -10.07 2.70 9.76
C TRP A 135 -10.69 1.97 8.55
N LEU A 136 -12.00 1.75 8.63
CA LEU A 136 -12.76 1.05 7.60
C LEU A 136 -13.47 1.98 6.60
N SER A 137 -13.42 3.29 6.85
CA SER A 137 -13.94 4.32 5.93
C SER A 137 -13.10 4.40 4.65
N HIS A 138 -13.53 5.29 3.74
CA HIS A 138 -12.77 5.56 2.53
C HIS A 138 -11.30 5.91 2.81
N ARG A 139 -10.38 5.21 2.13
CA ARG A 139 -8.95 5.48 2.14
C ARG A 139 -8.60 6.17 0.84
N PRO A 140 -8.22 7.45 0.86
CA PRO A 140 -7.92 8.18 -0.36
C PRO A 140 -6.71 7.58 -1.06
N THR A 141 -6.71 7.65 -2.39
CA THR A 141 -5.54 7.29 -3.19
C THR A 141 -4.48 8.37 -3.05
N LEU A 142 -3.29 8.01 -2.56
CA LEU A 142 -2.16 8.92 -2.43
C LEU A 142 -1.48 9.13 -3.80
N GLY A 143 -1.50 10.34 -4.32
CA GLY A 143 -0.60 10.77 -5.37
C GLY A 143 0.79 10.99 -4.80
N ILE A 144 1.75 10.16 -5.14
CA ILE A 144 3.10 10.26 -4.59
C ILE A 144 4.02 10.94 -5.59
N VAL A 145 4.45 12.14 -5.27
CA VAL A 145 5.45 12.89 -6.04
C VAL A 145 6.75 12.91 -5.25
N VAL A 146 7.72 12.11 -5.69
CA VAL A 146 8.99 11.93 -4.97
C VAL A 146 10.18 12.21 -5.87
N THR A 147 11.15 12.96 -5.34
CA THR A 147 12.46 13.12 -5.94
C THR A 147 13.54 12.35 -5.18
N MET A 148 14.40 11.68 -5.93
CA MET A 148 15.61 11.03 -5.44
C MET A 148 16.83 11.86 -5.81
N VAL A 149 17.72 12.10 -4.84
CA VAL A 149 18.97 12.88 -5.01
C VAL A 149 20.14 12.03 -4.48
N PRO A 150 20.59 11.00 -5.24
CA PRO A 150 21.67 10.11 -4.81
C PRO A 150 23.06 10.77 -4.86
N GLY A 151 23.18 11.98 -5.36
CA GLY A 151 24.40 12.73 -5.53
C GLY A 151 24.12 14.01 -6.33
N PRO A 152 24.96 14.39 -7.31
CA PRO A 152 24.78 15.65 -8.06
C PRO A 152 23.58 15.62 -9.03
N ARG A 153 23.02 14.45 -9.30
CA ARG A 153 21.83 14.29 -10.15
C ARG A 153 20.61 14.05 -9.30
N SER A 154 19.46 14.48 -9.79
CA SER A 154 18.17 14.19 -9.20
C SER A 154 17.22 13.66 -10.26
N PHE A 155 16.28 12.81 -9.83
CA PHE A 155 15.21 12.29 -10.70
C PHE A 155 13.91 12.12 -9.93
N PHE A 156 12.79 12.19 -10.64
CA PHE A 156 11.47 11.86 -10.10
C PHE A 156 11.22 10.36 -10.19
N VAL A 157 10.59 9.79 -9.15
CA VAL A 157 10.05 8.45 -9.23
C VAL A 157 8.79 8.49 -10.08
N ARG A 158 8.76 7.70 -11.17
CA ARG A 158 7.71 7.72 -12.19
C ARG A 158 6.92 6.42 -12.21
N ALA A 159 5.70 6.48 -12.76
CA ALA A 159 4.85 5.32 -12.97
C ALA A 159 5.51 4.26 -13.89
N GLU A 160 6.36 4.70 -14.83
CA GLU A 160 7.05 3.85 -15.80
C GLU A 160 8.54 4.20 -15.90
N GLY A 161 9.24 3.44 -16.74
CA GLY A 161 10.68 3.63 -17.00
C GLY A 161 11.58 2.82 -16.05
N LYS A 162 12.81 2.56 -16.50
CA LYS A 162 13.79 1.73 -15.79
C LYS A 162 14.52 2.48 -14.66
N GLU A 163 14.67 3.81 -14.81
CA GLU A 163 15.46 4.64 -13.88
C GLU A 163 14.96 4.55 -12.44
N SER A 164 13.63 4.44 -12.25
CA SER A 164 13.00 4.40 -10.92
C SER A 164 12.29 3.07 -10.62
N GLU A 165 12.66 1.98 -11.27
CA GLU A 165 11.98 0.69 -11.15
C GLU A 165 12.01 0.14 -9.71
N LEU A 166 13.17 0.16 -9.06
CA LEU A 166 13.32 -0.32 -7.68
C LEU A 166 12.55 0.56 -6.68
N GLN A 167 12.63 1.89 -6.84
CA GLN A 167 11.92 2.83 -5.98
C GLN A 167 10.40 2.70 -6.15
N ARG A 168 9.94 2.52 -7.38
CA ARG A 168 8.54 2.28 -7.69
C ARG A 168 8.02 0.99 -7.05
N ALA A 169 8.76 -0.12 -7.19
CA ALA A 169 8.41 -1.39 -6.55
C ALA A 169 8.33 -1.25 -5.02
N SER A 170 9.30 -0.57 -4.42
CA SER A 170 9.33 -0.29 -2.98
C SER A 170 8.14 0.56 -2.52
N LEU A 171 7.74 1.59 -3.28
CA LEU A 171 6.56 2.41 -2.98
C LEU A 171 5.27 1.59 -3.01
N TYR A 172 5.08 0.73 -4.02
CA TYR A 172 3.90 -0.14 -4.08
C TYR A 172 3.87 -1.14 -2.92
N ASN A 173 5.01 -1.73 -2.56
CA ASN A 173 5.11 -2.63 -1.41
C ASN A 173 4.78 -1.90 -0.09
N ALA A 174 5.35 -0.71 0.11
CA ALA A 174 5.06 0.11 1.29
C ALA A 174 3.58 0.49 1.39
N ALA A 175 2.95 0.85 0.27
CA ALA A 175 1.54 1.19 0.20
C ALA A 175 0.63 -0.02 0.51
N SER A 176 0.93 -1.18 -0.09
CA SER A 176 0.20 -2.43 0.16
C SER A 176 0.23 -2.81 1.64
N ARG A 177 1.41 -2.76 2.27
CA ARG A 177 1.55 -3.03 3.72
C ARG A 177 0.76 -2.08 4.62
N ARG A 178 0.39 -0.91 4.14
CA ARG A 178 -0.43 0.09 4.86
C ARG A 178 -1.88 0.11 4.40
N GLY A 179 -2.27 -0.78 3.47
CA GLY A 179 -3.61 -0.84 2.90
C GLY A 179 -3.98 0.45 2.15
N MET A 180 -2.97 1.15 1.60
CA MET A 180 -3.15 2.37 0.83
C MET A 180 -3.05 2.10 -0.67
N ARG A 181 -3.79 2.86 -1.46
CA ARG A 181 -3.58 2.94 -2.91
C ARG A 181 -2.67 4.10 -3.21
N ILE A 182 -1.82 3.94 -4.20
CA ILE A 182 -0.95 5.03 -4.66
C ILE A 182 -1.08 5.24 -6.17
N ALA A 183 -0.84 6.48 -6.58
CA ALA A 183 -0.69 6.91 -7.96
C ALA A 183 0.65 7.64 -8.10
N LEU A 184 1.38 7.35 -9.16
CA LEU A 184 2.67 7.98 -9.46
C LEU A 184 2.52 8.84 -10.72
N PRO A 185 3.28 9.94 -10.85
CA PRO A 185 3.27 10.74 -12.06
C PRO A 185 3.87 9.97 -13.23
N ASP A 186 3.29 10.12 -14.40
CA ASP A 186 3.88 9.68 -15.65
C ASP A 186 4.88 10.70 -16.21
N GLU A 187 5.69 10.28 -17.20
CA GLU A 187 6.69 11.14 -17.82
C GLU A 187 6.07 12.37 -18.50
N ALA A 188 4.91 12.20 -19.13
CA ALA A 188 4.23 13.28 -19.83
C ALA A 188 3.70 14.35 -18.86
N ALA A 189 3.17 13.95 -17.69
CA ALA A 189 2.72 14.88 -16.66
C ALA A 189 3.88 15.71 -16.10
N LEU A 190 5.00 15.06 -15.77
CA LEU A 190 6.20 15.73 -15.29
C LEU A 190 6.80 16.69 -16.34
N GLY A 191 6.86 16.26 -17.61
CA GLY A 191 7.37 17.11 -18.69
C GLY A 191 6.51 18.36 -18.96
N ARG A 192 5.19 18.28 -18.72
CA ARG A 192 4.30 19.45 -18.86
C ARG A 192 4.40 20.43 -17.70
N ALA A 193 4.74 19.94 -16.51
CA ALA A 193 4.73 20.76 -15.29
C ALA A 193 5.97 21.66 -15.15
N ASP A 194 7.05 21.36 -15.87
CA ASP A 194 8.36 22.05 -15.76
C ASP A 194 8.80 22.22 -14.28
N LEU A 195 8.55 21.17 -13.47
CA LEU A 195 8.83 21.17 -12.05
C LEU A 195 10.28 20.76 -11.80
N ASP A 196 11.06 21.67 -11.24
CA ASP A 196 12.41 21.35 -10.76
C ASP A 196 12.32 20.44 -9.51
N ALA A 197 13.17 19.42 -9.47
CA ALA A 197 13.30 18.51 -8.34
C ALA A 197 13.64 19.24 -7.01
N ALA A 198 14.39 20.32 -7.07
CA ALA A 198 14.73 21.14 -5.90
C ALA A 198 13.52 21.94 -5.39
N ALA A 199 12.62 22.35 -6.26
CA ALA A 199 11.43 23.12 -5.93
C ALA A 199 10.26 22.28 -5.37
N LEU A 200 10.31 20.94 -5.47
CA LEU A 200 9.20 20.04 -5.11
C LEU A 200 8.63 20.33 -3.72
N MET A 201 9.50 20.48 -2.71
CA MET A 201 9.05 20.63 -1.32
C MET A 201 8.43 21.99 -1.01
N SER A 202 8.60 22.99 -1.88
CA SER A 202 7.98 24.31 -1.79
C SER A 202 6.83 24.51 -2.79
N ALA A 203 6.69 23.64 -3.78
CA ALA A 203 5.65 23.72 -4.78
C ALA A 203 4.25 23.62 -4.16
N PRO A 204 3.29 24.50 -4.50
CA PRO A 204 1.96 24.44 -3.94
C PRO A 204 1.22 23.15 -4.39
N ASN A 205 0.28 22.68 -3.57
CA ASN A 205 -0.50 21.46 -3.87
C ASN A 205 -1.23 21.55 -5.23
N GLY A 206 -1.73 22.74 -5.60
CA GLY A 206 -2.34 23.00 -6.91
C GLY A 206 -1.41 22.76 -8.11
N MET A 207 -0.10 22.78 -7.92
CA MET A 207 0.91 22.42 -8.94
C MET A 207 1.20 20.92 -8.95
N LEU A 208 1.11 20.25 -7.80
CA LEU A 208 1.43 18.82 -7.66
C LEU A 208 0.26 17.91 -7.99
N MET A 209 -0.97 18.28 -7.64
CA MET A 209 -2.16 17.47 -7.90
C MET A 209 -2.36 17.13 -9.40
N PRO A 210 -2.16 18.06 -10.35
CA PRO A 210 -2.27 17.75 -11.78
C PRO A 210 -1.29 16.67 -12.28
N LEU A 211 -0.21 16.42 -11.54
CA LEU A 211 0.78 15.38 -11.91
C LEU A 211 0.22 13.95 -11.71
N VAL A 212 -0.73 13.77 -10.83
CA VAL A 212 -1.19 12.45 -10.35
C VAL A 212 -2.69 12.24 -10.37
N VAL A 213 -3.48 13.30 -10.59
CA VAL A 213 -4.95 13.22 -10.59
C VAL A 213 -5.50 12.34 -11.70
N ALA A 214 -4.86 12.32 -12.87
CA ALA A 214 -5.26 11.47 -13.99
C ALA A 214 -5.12 9.98 -13.68
N GLN A 215 -4.23 9.62 -12.75
CA GLN A 215 -4.03 8.26 -12.23
C GLN A 215 -4.92 7.95 -11.01
N GLY A 216 -5.87 8.84 -10.68
CA GLY A 216 -6.87 8.66 -9.63
C GLY A 216 -6.42 9.10 -8.23
N ALA A 217 -5.40 9.94 -8.11
CA ALA A 217 -4.99 10.52 -6.83
C ALA A 217 -6.05 11.47 -6.28
N GLU A 218 -6.25 11.41 -4.97
CA GLU A 218 -7.19 12.27 -4.22
C GLU A 218 -6.45 13.23 -3.28
N VAL A 219 -5.25 12.83 -2.82
CA VAL A 219 -4.38 13.62 -1.93
C VAL A 219 -2.93 13.45 -2.40
N VAL A 220 -2.11 14.50 -2.26
CA VAL A 220 -0.68 14.44 -2.66
C VAL A 220 0.22 14.30 -1.45
N LEU A 221 1.09 13.30 -1.51
CA LEU A 221 2.27 13.13 -0.66
C LEU A 221 3.50 13.52 -1.45
N ALA A 222 4.11 14.66 -1.11
CA ALA A 222 5.40 15.07 -1.68
C ALA A 222 6.56 14.57 -0.83
N GLY A 223 7.62 14.07 -1.47
CA GLY A 223 8.79 13.54 -0.79
C GLY A 223 10.09 13.89 -1.51
N ARG A 224 11.12 14.23 -0.74
CA ARG A 224 12.48 14.39 -1.25
C ARG A 224 13.40 13.49 -0.45
N LEU A 225 14.14 12.61 -1.13
CA LEU A 225 15.16 11.75 -0.53
C LEU A 225 16.52 12.19 -1.07
N ALA A 226 17.40 12.65 -0.19
CA ALA A 226 18.77 13.00 -0.53
C ALA A 226 19.74 12.08 0.21
N TRP A 227 20.70 11.52 -0.52
CA TRP A 227 21.77 10.75 0.10
C TRP A 227 22.65 11.65 0.95
N ASN A 228 23.02 11.20 2.12
CA ASN A 228 23.92 11.91 3.02
C ASN A 228 25.03 10.97 3.48
N ASP A 229 26.27 11.35 3.20
CA ASP A 229 27.46 10.54 3.52
C ASP A 229 27.73 10.46 5.03
N ASP A 230 27.42 11.52 5.79
CA ASP A 230 27.60 11.52 7.25
C ASP A 230 26.62 10.59 7.95
N ASP A 231 25.38 10.52 7.44
CA ASP A 231 24.34 9.60 7.96
C ASP A 231 24.46 8.19 7.40
N LEU A 232 25.33 7.96 6.39
CA LEU A 232 25.43 6.71 5.60
C LEU A 232 24.06 6.21 5.13
N GLY A 233 23.18 7.14 4.73
CA GLY A 233 21.81 6.83 4.40
C GLY A 233 21.06 8.02 3.78
N TRP A 234 19.78 7.79 3.53
CA TRP A 234 18.91 8.84 3.01
C TRP A 234 18.42 9.76 4.12
N VAL A 235 18.49 11.05 3.85
CA VAL A 235 17.72 12.08 4.58
C VAL A 235 16.48 12.38 3.76
N THR A 236 15.33 12.29 4.39
CA THR A 236 14.05 12.43 3.70
C THR A 236 13.23 13.55 4.27
N ASP A 237 12.69 14.38 3.42
CA ASP A 237 11.68 15.37 3.75
C ASP A 237 10.35 14.95 3.13
N TRP A 238 9.29 14.95 3.93
CA TRP A 238 7.94 14.61 3.50
C TRP A 238 6.97 15.77 3.77
N ARG A 239 5.97 15.91 2.89
CA ARG A 239 4.88 16.87 3.06
C ARG A 239 3.57 16.27 2.57
N LEU A 240 2.55 16.36 3.41
CA LEU A 240 1.16 16.03 3.12
C LEU A 240 0.28 17.25 3.39
N ASP A 241 -0.39 17.75 2.36
CA ASP A 241 -1.34 18.85 2.48
C ASP A 241 -2.76 18.30 2.45
N VAL A 242 -3.46 18.37 3.58
CA VAL A 242 -4.84 17.86 3.73
C VAL A 242 -5.62 18.74 4.70
N ASP A 243 -6.91 18.92 4.47
CA ASP A 243 -7.84 19.71 5.30
C ASP A 243 -7.33 21.13 5.63
N GLY A 244 -6.67 21.77 4.68
CA GLY A 244 -6.11 23.11 4.83
C GLY A 244 -4.86 23.20 5.72
N ARG A 245 -4.31 22.06 6.13
CA ARG A 245 -3.07 21.97 6.91
C ARG A 245 -1.95 21.32 6.11
N SER A 246 -0.71 21.73 6.40
CA SER A 246 0.50 21.13 5.85
C SER A 246 1.24 20.36 6.94
N HIS A 247 1.21 19.04 6.83
CA HIS A 247 1.96 18.14 7.72
C HIS A 247 3.34 17.88 7.12
N ARG A 248 4.39 18.02 7.93
CA ARG A 248 5.78 17.84 7.49
C ARG A 248 6.54 16.98 8.48
N TRP A 249 7.37 16.06 7.96
CA TRP A 249 8.26 15.25 8.79
C TRP A 249 9.53 14.91 8.06
N ARG A 250 10.54 14.51 8.81
CA ARG A 250 11.88 14.19 8.31
C ARG A 250 12.38 12.88 8.92
N LEU A 251 13.10 12.09 8.11
CA LEU A 251 13.84 10.92 8.56
C LEU A 251 15.30 11.06 8.18
N ARG A 252 16.20 10.40 8.92
CA ARG A 252 17.65 10.42 8.64
C ARG A 252 18.23 9.02 8.79
N GLY A 253 19.30 8.73 8.04
CA GLY A 253 20.06 7.49 8.14
C GLY A 253 19.27 6.22 7.78
N VAL A 254 18.28 6.35 6.90
CA VAL A 254 17.41 5.23 6.47
C VAL A 254 17.75 4.80 5.04
N ASN A 255 17.47 3.53 4.70
CA ASN A 255 17.40 3.13 3.31
C ASN A 255 16.10 3.63 2.67
N PHE A 256 15.98 3.57 1.34
CA PHE A 256 14.80 4.12 0.66
C PHE A 256 13.52 3.29 0.94
N ASP A 257 13.63 1.97 1.19
CA ASP A 257 12.48 1.13 1.54
C ASP A 257 11.87 1.58 2.87
N GLU A 258 12.73 1.81 3.87
CA GLU A 258 12.30 2.33 5.17
C GLU A 258 11.73 3.75 5.06
N ALA A 259 12.38 4.60 4.23
CA ALA A 259 11.90 5.95 3.96
C ALA A 259 10.47 5.95 3.39
N PHE A 260 10.19 5.09 2.40
CA PHE A 260 8.87 4.97 1.79
C PHE A 260 7.85 4.34 2.75
N ARG A 261 8.25 3.28 3.46
CA ARG A 261 7.39 2.62 4.44
C ARG A 261 6.93 3.59 5.55
N ARG A 262 7.84 4.38 6.08
CA ARG A 262 7.53 5.39 7.11
C ARG A 262 6.83 6.60 6.51
N GLY A 263 7.23 7.08 5.34
CA GLY A 263 6.58 8.17 4.64
C GLY A 263 5.09 7.90 4.40
N ILE A 264 4.75 6.76 3.79
CA ILE A 264 3.36 6.35 3.55
C ILE A 264 2.64 6.02 4.87
N GLY A 265 3.34 5.42 5.84
CA GLY A 265 2.77 5.10 7.15
C GLY A 265 2.30 6.34 7.90
N VAL A 266 3.13 7.38 7.97
CA VAL A 266 2.79 8.66 8.61
C VAL A 266 1.66 9.37 7.85
N ALA A 267 1.66 9.32 6.51
CA ALA A 267 0.54 9.84 5.73
C ALA A 267 -0.78 9.11 6.06
N ALA A 268 -0.76 7.78 6.21
CA ALA A 268 -1.91 7.01 6.64
C ALA A 268 -2.36 7.38 8.06
N GLN A 269 -1.42 7.65 8.98
CA GLN A 269 -1.72 8.09 10.36
C GLN A 269 -2.47 9.42 10.37
N VAL A 270 -2.02 10.40 9.61
CA VAL A 270 -2.70 11.70 9.48
C VAL A 270 -4.10 11.52 8.88
N LEU A 271 -4.21 10.78 7.77
CA LEU A 271 -5.46 10.57 7.04
C LEU A 271 -6.49 9.75 7.83
N SER A 272 -6.06 8.86 8.71
CA SER A 272 -6.93 8.09 9.60
C SER A 272 -7.34 8.86 10.87
N GLY A 273 -6.81 10.07 11.08
CA GLY A 273 -7.07 10.88 12.27
C GLY A 273 -6.36 10.39 13.55
N ASN A 274 -5.30 9.57 13.41
CA ASN A 274 -4.54 9.04 14.55
C ASN A 274 -3.41 9.97 15.04
N GLY A 275 -3.36 11.19 14.55
CA GLY A 275 -2.47 12.27 15.01
C GLY A 275 -1.50 12.76 13.93
N ASP A 276 -0.80 13.83 14.30
CA ASP A 276 0.21 14.45 13.46
C ASP A 276 1.50 13.61 13.39
N PRO A 277 2.39 13.87 12.44
CA PRO A 277 3.75 13.35 12.44
C PRO A 277 4.51 13.72 13.72
N ASP A 278 5.32 12.80 14.24
CA ASP A 278 6.25 13.06 15.34
C ASP A 278 7.46 13.86 14.86
#